data_9f6ccfdd4a7d725b18ed90ef530922e8
#
_entry.id   9f6ccfdd4a7d725b18ed90ef530922e8
#
_cell.length_a   1.000
_cell.length_b   1.000
_cell.length_c   1.000
_cell.angle_alpha   90.00
_cell.angle_beta   90.00
_cell.angle_gamma   90.00
#
_symmetry.space_group_name_H-M   'P 1'
#
loop_
_entity.id
_entity.type
_entity.pdbx_description
1 polymer ?
#
loop_
_entity_poly.entity_id
_entity_poly.type
_entity_poly.pdbx_seq_one_letter_code
_entity_poly.pdbx_strand_id
1 'polypeptide(L)'
;MCLFVATIRAMNPEPANHQHKIELRLRTMRTLWIALFISILFYYGITFVVKPSGTTNPNSMLFLILVVVALSMTLISFLVKNQLLSRAIDQQRVQLVQQAYIVALAVTEVPALLGLLYFFMTGDRYYPVLFLIAACGQLLHFPRREHVLNASVQKTIS
;
A
#
# COMPACT_ATOMS: atom_id res chain seq x y z
N MET A 1 -12.76 51.29 -8.39
CA MET A 1 -11.62 50.38 -8.75
C MET A 1 -11.19 49.44 -7.62
N CYS A 2 -11.21 49.85 -6.34
CA CYS A 2 -10.87 48.97 -5.21
C CYS A 2 -11.88 47.83 -4.93
N LEU A 3 -13.17 48.03 -5.16
CA LEU A 3 -14.22 47.04 -4.92
C LEU A 3 -14.13 45.82 -5.86
N PHE A 4 -13.67 46.02 -7.11
CA PHE A 4 -13.53 44.95 -8.11
C PHE A 4 -12.37 44.00 -7.81
N VAL A 5 -11.27 44.53 -7.23
CA VAL A 5 -10.10 43.73 -6.80
C VAL A 5 -10.44 42.86 -5.58
N ALA A 6 -11.27 43.37 -4.66
CA ALA A 6 -11.72 42.62 -3.50
C ALA A 6 -12.64 41.43 -3.87
N THR A 7 -13.49 41.61 -4.86
CA THR A 7 -14.40 40.55 -5.33
C THR A 7 -13.66 39.42 -6.05
N ILE A 8 -12.61 39.73 -6.81
CA ILE A 8 -11.77 38.70 -7.48
C ILE A 8 -10.97 37.89 -6.46
N ARG A 9 -10.56 38.53 -5.35
CA ARG A 9 -9.82 37.84 -4.28
C ARG A 9 -10.71 36.88 -3.48
N ALA A 10 -12.01 37.16 -3.39
CA ALA A 10 -12.98 36.29 -2.70
C ALA A 10 -13.40 35.07 -3.55
N MET A 11 -13.18 35.09 -4.89
CA MET A 11 -13.50 33.97 -5.79
C MET A 11 -12.37 32.95 -5.94
N ASN A 12 -11.19 33.22 -5.40
CA ASN A 12 -10.09 32.26 -5.44
C ASN A 12 -10.11 31.44 -4.14
N PRO A 13 -10.58 30.18 -4.15
CA PRO A 13 -10.57 29.38 -2.93
C PRO A 13 -9.14 29.26 -2.44
N GLU A 14 -8.92 29.71 -1.22
CA GLU A 14 -7.60 29.87 -0.58
C GLU A 14 -6.68 28.66 -0.85
N PRO A 15 -5.47 28.90 -1.39
CA PRO A 15 -4.49 27.83 -1.62
C PRO A 15 -4.13 27.07 -0.34
N ALA A 16 -4.31 27.67 0.82
CA ALA A 16 -4.12 27.07 2.14
C ALA A 16 -5.07 25.88 2.39
N ASN A 17 -6.34 25.97 1.97
CA ASN A 17 -7.33 24.90 2.18
C ASN A 17 -7.04 23.66 1.29
N HIS A 18 -6.48 23.86 0.10
CA HIS A 18 -6.14 22.78 -0.82
C HIS A 18 -4.90 22.01 -0.32
N GLN A 19 -3.88 22.69 0.14
CA GLN A 19 -2.67 22.07 0.69
C GLN A 19 -2.99 21.29 1.98
N HIS A 20 -3.82 21.85 2.85
CA HIS A 20 -4.25 21.16 4.08
C HIS A 20 -4.96 19.83 3.80
N LYS A 21 -5.84 19.78 2.78
CA LYS A 21 -6.51 18.54 2.35
C LYS A 21 -5.53 17.50 1.82
N ILE A 22 -4.50 17.91 1.08
CA ILE A 22 -3.45 17.02 0.58
C ILE A 22 -2.65 16.42 1.73
N GLU A 23 -2.27 17.24 2.72
CA GLU A 23 -1.51 16.78 3.88
C GLU A 23 -2.30 15.80 4.75
N LEU A 24 -3.59 16.06 4.98
CA LEU A 24 -4.45 15.13 5.70
C LEU A 24 -4.53 13.76 5.01
N ARG A 25 -4.68 13.73 3.69
CA ARG A 25 -4.71 12.48 2.93
C ARG A 25 -3.38 11.73 2.96
N LEU A 26 -2.25 12.45 2.85
CA LEU A 26 -0.93 11.84 2.98
C LEU A 26 -0.72 11.24 4.38
N ARG A 27 -1.17 11.94 5.41
CA ARG A 27 -1.11 11.44 6.78
C ARG A 27 -1.91 10.16 6.92
N THR A 28 -3.13 10.12 6.40
CA THR A 28 -3.97 8.90 6.40
C THR A 28 -3.30 7.73 5.68
N MET A 29 -2.73 7.97 4.49
CA MET A 29 -2.03 6.92 3.73
C MET A 29 -0.80 6.38 4.47
N ARG A 30 -0.03 7.26 5.12
CA ARG A 30 1.13 6.85 5.94
C ARG A 30 0.70 6.06 7.17
N THR A 31 -0.36 6.48 7.83
CA THR A 31 -0.92 5.75 8.99
C THR A 31 -1.38 4.35 8.58
N LEU A 32 -2.08 4.22 7.45
CA LEU A 32 -2.49 2.92 6.91
C LEU A 32 -1.27 2.05 6.56
N TRP A 33 -0.25 2.64 5.92
CA TRP A 33 0.97 1.93 5.59
C TRP A 33 1.67 1.39 6.85
N ILE A 34 1.81 2.23 7.90
CA ILE A 34 2.41 1.82 9.18
C ILE A 34 1.57 0.72 9.85
N ALA A 35 0.24 0.86 9.87
CA ALA A 35 -0.64 -0.12 10.47
C ALA A 35 -0.50 -1.50 9.82
N LEU A 36 -0.48 -1.56 8.47
CA LEU A 36 -0.31 -2.81 7.75
C LEU A 36 1.12 -3.38 7.89
N PHE A 37 2.13 -2.52 7.96
CA PHE A 37 3.49 -2.98 8.24
C PHE A 37 3.60 -3.61 9.64
N ILE A 38 2.97 -3.00 10.65
CA ILE A 38 2.89 -3.55 12.01
C ILE A 38 2.11 -4.88 12.01
N SER A 39 1.05 -4.99 11.21
CA SER A 39 0.29 -6.24 11.04
C SER A 39 1.19 -7.40 10.58
N ILE A 40 2.06 -7.17 9.58
CA ILE A 40 3.03 -8.17 9.11
C ILE A 40 3.98 -8.60 10.24
N LEU A 41 4.49 -7.61 11.01
CA LEU A 41 5.36 -7.91 12.16
C LEU A 41 4.62 -8.68 13.26
N PHE A 42 3.34 -8.35 13.46
CA PHE A 42 2.50 -9.06 14.43
C PHE A 42 2.26 -10.52 14.01
N TYR A 43 1.95 -10.77 12.73
CA TYR A 43 1.81 -12.14 12.21
C TYR A 43 3.13 -12.93 12.35
N TYR A 44 4.25 -12.30 12.08
CA TYR A 44 5.55 -12.92 12.32
C TYR A 44 5.78 -13.19 13.80
N GLY A 45 5.41 -12.25 14.69
CA GLY A 45 5.48 -12.41 16.14
C GLY A 45 4.66 -13.59 16.68
N ILE A 46 3.49 -13.86 16.10
CA ILE A 46 2.65 -15.03 16.46
C ILE A 46 3.44 -16.33 16.31
N THR A 47 4.31 -16.45 15.29
CA THR A 47 5.06 -17.68 15.05
C THR A 47 6.07 -18.03 16.16
N PHE A 48 6.43 -17.06 17.02
CA PHE A 48 7.31 -17.33 18.18
C PHE A 48 6.53 -17.81 19.42
N VAL A 49 5.24 -17.47 19.51
CA VAL A 49 4.42 -17.78 20.67
C VAL A 49 3.65 -19.09 20.46
N VAL A 50 3.22 -19.35 19.25
CA VAL A 50 2.37 -20.48 18.90
C VAL A 50 3.22 -21.61 18.33
N LYS A 51 3.06 -22.82 18.90
CA LYS A 51 3.69 -24.02 18.33
C LYS A 51 2.90 -24.49 17.11
N PRO A 52 3.56 -24.82 16.00
CA PRO A 52 2.88 -25.35 14.82
C PRO A 52 2.22 -26.70 15.14
N SER A 53 1.02 -26.90 14.66
CA SER A 53 0.28 -28.15 14.85
C SER A 53 0.67 -29.22 13.82
N GLY A 54 1.40 -28.82 12.78
CA GLY A 54 1.79 -29.71 11.68
C GLY A 54 2.94 -30.65 12.06
N THR A 55 2.89 -31.86 11.52
CA THR A 55 4.03 -32.76 11.52
C THR A 55 5.08 -32.20 10.55
N THR A 56 6.32 -32.13 11.03
CA THR A 56 7.48 -31.62 10.29
C THR A 56 7.82 -32.46 9.04
N ASN A 57 6.93 -32.50 8.08
CA ASN A 57 7.24 -33.02 6.75
C ASN A 57 7.42 -31.83 5.81
N PRO A 58 8.66 -31.35 5.60
CA PRO A 58 8.90 -30.20 4.75
C PRO A 58 8.51 -30.58 3.31
N ASN A 59 7.35 -30.09 2.88
CA ASN A 59 6.94 -30.24 1.50
C ASN A 59 7.55 -29.10 0.69
N SER A 60 8.77 -29.33 0.19
CA SER A 60 9.52 -28.34 -0.60
C SER A 60 8.74 -27.87 -1.83
N MET A 61 7.89 -28.70 -2.39
CA MET A 61 7.04 -28.33 -3.54
C MET A 61 5.96 -27.34 -3.13
N LEU A 62 5.29 -27.56 -2.00
CA LEU A 62 4.31 -26.62 -1.46
C LEU A 62 4.94 -25.26 -1.16
N PHE A 63 6.12 -25.25 -0.53
CA PHE A 63 6.86 -24.03 -0.27
C PHE A 63 7.17 -23.25 -1.55
N LEU A 64 7.69 -23.93 -2.59
CA LEU A 64 8.02 -23.31 -3.86
C LEU A 64 6.77 -22.69 -4.51
N ILE A 65 5.64 -23.39 -4.51
CA ILE A 65 4.37 -22.86 -5.03
C ILE A 65 3.97 -21.58 -4.29
N LEU A 66 4.02 -21.59 -2.96
CA LEU A 66 3.66 -20.42 -2.15
C LEU A 66 4.59 -19.23 -2.40
N VAL A 67 5.90 -19.47 -2.58
CA VAL A 67 6.87 -18.41 -2.92
C VAL A 67 6.54 -17.82 -4.30
N VAL A 68 6.25 -18.65 -5.30
CA VAL A 68 5.87 -18.18 -6.63
C VAL A 68 4.58 -17.37 -6.57
N VAL A 69 3.57 -17.83 -5.83
CA VAL A 69 2.31 -17.08 -5.63
C VAL A 69 2.59 -15.76 -4.91
N ALA A 70 3.39 -15.76 -3.85
CA ALA A 70 3.74 -14.56 -3.09
C ALA A 70 4.43 -13.49 -3.96
N LEU A 71 5.41 -13.92 -4.78
CA LEU A 71 6.10 -13.03 -5.73
C LEU A 71 5.14 -12.51 -6.80
N SER A 72 4.29 -13.37 -7.35
CA SER A 72 3.29 -12.98 -8.34
C SER A 72 2.32 -11.94 -7.77
N MET A 73 1.83 -12.12 -6.54
CA MET A 73 0.95 -11.16 -5.88
C MET A 73 1.65 -9.82 -5.64
N THR A 74 2.92 -9.84 -5.26
CA THR A 74 3.70 -8.60 -5.09
C THR A 74 3.87 -7.86 -6.41
N LEU A 75 4.15 -8.56 -7.52
CA LEU A 75 4.25 -7.98 -8.85
C LEU A 75 2.90 -7.41 -9.33
N ILE A 76 1.82 -8.18 -9.16
CA ILE A 76 0.45 -7.74 -9.50
C ILE A 76 0.09 -6.48 -8.72
N SER A 77 0.40 -6.41 -7.42
CA SER A 77 0.18 -5.23 -6.60
C SER A 77 0.86 -3.99 -7.19
N PHE A 78 2.08 -4.14 -7.69
CA PHE A 78 2.83 -3.05 -8.32
C PHE A 78 2.18 -2.59 -9.64
N LEU A 79 1.75 -3.53 -10.47
CA LEU A 79 1.07 -3.24 -11.74
C LEU A 79 -0.27 -2.53 -11.50
N VAL A 80 -1.09 -3.05 -10.56
CA VAL A 80 -2.38 -2.46 -10.20
C VAL A 80 -2.20 -1.06 -9.65
N LYS A 81 -1.23 -0.83 -8.77
CA LYS A 81 -0.89 0.51 -8.27
C LYS A 81 -0.58 1.47 -9.41
N ASN A 82 0.31 1.09 -10.33
CA ASN A 82 0.71 1.95 -11.44
C ASN A 82 -0.46 2.28 -12.37
N GLN A 83 -1.31 1.29 -12.71
CA GLN A 83 -2.50 1.51 -13.53
C GLN A 83 -3.50 2.45 -12.85
N LEU A 84 -3.77 2.26 -11.55
CA LEU A 84 -4.68 3.12 -10.81
C LEU A 84 -4.13 4.54 -10.65
N LEU A 85 -2.82 4.69 -10.45
CA LEU A 85 -2.17 5.99 -10.40
C LEU A 85 -2.25 6.73 -11.74
N SER A 86 -2.00 6.05 -12.88
CA SER A 86 -2.22 6.63 -14.21
C SER A 86 -3.64 7.15 -14.37
N ARG A 87 -4.64 6.31 -14.07
CA ARG A 87 -6.05 6.73 -14.13
C ARG A 87 -6.38 7.88 -13.20
N ALA A 88 -5.78 7.93 -12.02
CA ALA A 88 -5.97 9.02 -11.06
C ALA A 88 -5.46 10.36 -11.59
N ILE A 89 -4.31 10.34 -12.30
CA ILE A 89 -3.72 11.51 -12.94
C ILE A 89 -4.59 11.95 -14.12
N ASP A 90 -4.99 11.01 -15.00
CA ASP A 90 -5.81 11.31 -16.17
C ASP A 90 -7.18 11.89 -15.80
N GLN A 91 -7.80 11.37 -14.73
CA GLN A 91 -9.09 11.82 -14.24
C GLN A 91 -9.00 12.97 -13.23
N GLN A 92 -7.80 13.38 -12.83
CA GLN A 92 -7.56 14.41 -11.82
C GLN A 92 -8.32 14.17 -10.50
N ARG A 93 -8.46 12.90 -10.13
CA ARG A 93 -9.19 12.47 -8.93
C ARG A 93 -8.24 11.95 -7.86
N VAL A 94 -7.92 12.78 -6.89
CA VAL A 94 -7.06 12.42 -5.75
C VAL A 94 -7.61 11.24 -4.92
N GLN A 95 -8.92 11.00 -4.97
CA GLN A 95 -9.55 9.84 -4.31
C GLN A 95 -9.07 8.51 -4.90
N LEU A 96 -8.84 8.45 -6.22
CA LEU A 96 -8.33 7.25 -6.90
C LEU A 96 -6.89 6.93 -6.47
N VAL A 97 -6.07 7.95 -6.15
CA VAL A 97 -4.74 7.75 -5.59
C VAL A 97 -4.81 7.00 -4.28
N GLN A 98 -5.71 7.42 -3.38
CA GLN A 98 -5.89 6.75 -2.09
C GLN A 98 -6.36 5.30 -2.26
N GLN A 99 -7.31 5.05 -3.16
CA GLN A 99 -7.78 3.70 -3.46
C GLN A 99 -6.67 2.83 -4.04
N ALA A 100 -5.83 3.38 -4.93
CA ALA A 100 -4.68 2.68 -5.49
C ALA A 100 -3.72 2.18 -4.41
N TYR A 101 -3.43 3.03 -3.42
CA TYR A 101 -2.58 2.64 -2.31
C TYR A 101 -3.22 1.60 -1.39
N ILE A 102 -4.51 1.75 -1.05
CA ILE A 102 -5.22 0.79 -0.19
C ILE A 102 -5.23 -0.60 -0.84
N VAL A 103 -5.57 -0.69 -2.12
CA VAL A 103 -5.62 -1.97 -2.85
C VAL A 103 -4.22 -2.58 -2.94
N ALA A 104 -3.21 -1.78 -3.31
CA ALA A 104 -1.84 -2.26 -3.44
C ALA A 104 -1.31 -2.80 -2.09
N LEU A 105 -1.55 -2.07 -1.00
CA LEU A 105 -1.12 -2.45 0.34
C LEU A 105 -1.83 -3.72 0.82
N ALA A 106 -3.14 -3.86 0.57
CA ALA A 106 -3.90 -5.06 0.92
C ALA A 106 -3.38 -6.30 0.16
N VAL A 107 -3.03 -6.17 -1.12
CA VAL A 107 -2.48 -7.28 -1.90
C VAL A 107 -1.08 -7.66 -1.43
N THR A 108 -0.25 -6.70 -0.98
CA THR A 108 1.08 -7.01 -0.43
C THR A 108 1.05 -7.67 0.95
N GLU A 109 -0.08 -7.68 1.65
CA GLU A 109 -0.23 -8.41 2.91
C GLU A 109 -0.48 -9.92 2.69
N VAL A 110 -0.97 -10.31 1.51
CA VAL A 110 -1.28 -11.72 1.18
C VAL A 110 -0.07 -12.65 1.38
N PRO A 111 1.16 -12.33 0.95
CA PRO A 111 2.34 -13.16 1.23
C PRO A 111 2.59 -13.41 2.71
N ALA A 112 2.31 -12.44 3.59
CA ALA A 112 2.46 -12.64 5.04
C ALA A 112 1.43 -13.62 5.59
N LEU A 113 0.18 -13.55 5.13
CA LEU A 113 -0.87 -14.51 5.48
C LEU A 113 -0.54 -15.91 4.99
N LEU A 114 0.01 -16.04 3.76
CA LEU A 114 0.48 -17.31 3.24
C LEU A 114 1.65 -17.86 4.07
N GLY A 115 2.55 -17.00 4.53
CA GLY A 115 3.64 -17.38 5.44
C GLY A 115 3.13 -17.92 6.77
N LEU A 116 2.11 -17.25 7.35
CA LEU A 116 1.47 -17.68 8.58
C LEU A 116 0.75 -19.03 8.40
N LEU A 117 0.00 -19.17 7.31
CA LEU A 117 -0.69 -20.41 6.96
C LEU A 117 0.31 -21.57 6.79
N TYR A 118 1.39 -21.35 6.05
CA TYR A 118 2.43 -22.33 5.83
C TYR A 118 3.08 -22.76 7.15
N PHE A 119 3.36 -21.81 8.04
CA PHE A 119 3.87 -22.09 9.38
C PHE A 119 2.96 -23.02 10.17
N PHE A 120 1.64 -22.73 10.20
CA PHE A 120 0.69 -23.57 10.94
C PHE A 120 0.52 -24.97 10.34
N MET A 121 0.61 -25.09 9.01
CA MET A 121 0.43 -26.38 8.33
C MET A 121 1.66 -27.28 8.44
N THR A 122 2.85 -26.73 8.39
CA THR A 122 4.08 -27.53 8.22
C THR A 122 5.08 -27.41 9.37
N GLY A 123 5.08 -26.27 10.09
CA GLY A 123 6.12 -25.96 11.07
C GLY A 123 7.53 -25.85 10.48
N ASP A 124 7.66 -25.78 9.16
CA ASP A 124 8.93 -25.74 8.46
C ASP A 124 9.66 -24.42 8.70
N ARG A 125 10.98 -24.47 8.81
CA ARG A 125 11.86 -23.32 9.12
C ARG A 125 11.92 -22.24 8.00
N TYR A 126 11.42 -22.53 6.81
CA TYR A 126 11.50 -21.61 5.66
C TYR A 126 10.34 -20.59 5.59
N TYR A 127 9.33 -20.68 6.46
CA TYR A 127 8.22 -19.73 6.50
C TYR A 127 8.65 -18.23 6.57
N PRO A 128 9.79 -17.83 7.20
CA PRO A 128 10.17 -16.41 7.27
C PRO A 128 10.43 -15.77 5.91
N VAL A 129 10.74 -16.58 4.88
CA VAL A 129 10.96 -16.06 3.51
C VAL A 129 9.70 -15.40 2.96
N LEU A 130 8.52 -15.93 3.25
CA LEU A 130 7.25 -15.34 2.81
C LEU A 130 6.97 -14.00 3.52
N PHE A 131 7.33 -13.89 4.79
CA PHE A 131 7.26 -12.61 5.53
C PHE A 131 8.26 -11.58 5.00
N LEU A 132 9.45 -11.99 4.61
CA LEU A 132 10.43 -11.13 3.95
C LEU A 132 9.89 -10.58 2.62
N ILE A 133 9.28 -11.42 1.79
CA ILE A 133 8.65 -10.99 0.52
C ILE A 133 7.56 -9.95 0.81
N ALA A 134 6.69 -10.20 1.80
CA ALA A 134 5.66 -9.27 2.20
C ALA A 134 6.24 -7.93 2.68
N ALA A 135 7.23 -7.95 3.57
CA ALA A 135 7.87 -6.76 4.10
C ALA A 135 8.58 -5.94 3.00
N CYS A 136 9.30 -6.58 2.10
CA CYS A 136 9.91 -5.93 0.94
C CYS A 136 8.84 -5.31 0.03
N GLY A 137 7.77 -6.04 -0.28
CA GLY A 137 6.64 -5.52 -1.05
C GLY A 137 6.03 -4.29 -0.39
N GLN A 138 5.80 -4.32 0.91
CA GLN A 138 5.25 -3.21 1.68
C GLN A 138 6.18 -1.98 1.67
N LEU A 139 7.49 -2.17 1.82
CA LEU A 139 8.48 -1.08 1.75
C LEU A 139 8.50 -0.39 0.39
N LEU A 140 8.38 -1.14 -0.71
CA LEU A 140 8.31 -0.60 -2.07
C LEU A 140 7.04 0.22 -2.32
N HIS A 141 5.99 0.03 -1.51
CA HIS A 141 4.72 0.76 -1.62
C HIS A 141 4.64 1.98 -0.70
N PHE A 142 5.77 2.48 -0.19
CA PHE A 142 5.78 3.68 0.64
C PHE A 142 5.10 4.87 -0.07
N PRO A 143 4.13 5.55 0.57
CA PRO A 143 3.38 6.63 -0.04
C PRO A 143 4.25 7.88 -0.26
N ARG A 144 4.42 8.28 -1.53
CA ARG A 144 5.18 9.47 -1.94
C ARG A 144 4.24 10.66 -2.14
N ARG A 145 4.67 11.82 -1.69
CA ARG A 145 3.92 13.08 -1.83
C ARG A 145 3.65 13.45 -3.30
N GLU A 146 4.59 13.13 -4.18
CA GLU A 146 4.53 13.45 -5.61
C GLU A 146 3.29 12.89 -6.31
N HIS A 147 2.87 11.67 -5.96
CA HIS A 147 1.69 11.04 -6.57
C HIS A 147 0.39 11.77 -6.25
N VAL A 148 0.29 12.34 -5.04
CA VAL A 148 -0.88 13.12 -4.63
C VAL A 148 -0.84 14.51 -5.29
N LEU A 149 0.33 15.13 -5.39
CA LEU A 149 0.51 16.42 -6.04
C LEU A 149 0.20 16.33 -7.54
N ASN A 150 0.72 15.34 -8.25
CA ASN A 150 0.49 15.18 -9.68
C ASN A 150 -0.98 14.95 -10.03
N ALA A 151 -1.74 14.27 -9.14
CA ALA A 151 -3.19 14.10 -9.32
C ALA A 151 -4.00 15.32 -8.90
N SER A 152 -3.42 16.28 -8.18
CA SER A 152 -4.08 17.50 -7.69
C SER A 152 -3.82 18.72 -8.58
N VAL A 153 -2.77 18.69 -9.41
CA VAL A 153 -2.45 19.79 -10.33
C VAL A 153 -3.46 19.77 -11.47
N GLN A 154 -4.32 20.76 -11.49
CA GLN A 154 -5.21 21.02 -12.61
C GLN A 154 -4.32 21.35 -13.83
N LYS A 155 -4.31 20.47 -14.84
CA LYS A 155 -3.61 20.74 -16.08
C LYS A 155 -4.28 21.95 -16.72
N THR A 156 -3.68 23.13 -16.56
CA THR A 156 -4.10 24.35 -17.27
C THR A 156 -3.88 24.05 -18.75
N ILE A 157 -4.95 23.70 -19.45
CA ILE A 157 -4.94 23.53 -20.89
C ILE A 157 -4.80 24.94 -21.44
N SER A 158 -3.61 25.29 -21.90
CA SER A 158 -3.34 26.41 -22.79
C SER A 158 -3.78 26.05 -24.21
#